data_3f719b2a826a819ecbb04fe57de826cb
#
_entry.id   3f719b2a826a819ecbb04fe57de826cb
#
_cell.length_a   1.000
_cell.length_b   1.000
_cell.length_c   1.000
_cell.angle_alpha   90.00
_cell.angle_beta   90.00
_cell.angle_gamma   90.00
#
_symmetry.space_group_name_H-M   'P 1'
#
loop_
_entity.id
_entity.type
_entity.pdbx_description
1 polymer ?
#
loop_
_entity_poly.entity_id
_entity_poly.type
_entity_poly.pdbx_seq_one_letter_code
_entity_poly.pdbx_strand_id
1 'polypeptide(L)'
;MARGRMISTEIAEDEEFNEMSIDSQFMFIRTIPHLDRDGLIAGNPILLHAKVAPLLQQYGTKMESIINEWINSGFVIRYSDGKKDVLFFKNFSKHQNGMRYDREAVSQFSPPPGYVRTEDG
;
A
#
# COMPACT_ATOMS: atom_id res chain seq x y z
N MET A 1 10.93 -12.25 0.00
CA MET A 1 10.43 -10.88 0.12
C MET A 1 11.04 -9.99 -0.95
N ALA A 2 10.25 -9.17 -1.57
CA ALA A 2 10.78 -8.27 -2.60
C ALA A 2 11.70 -7.23 -1.97
N ARG A 3 12.78 -6.87 -2.68
CA ARG A 3 13.70 -5.82 -2.24
C ARG A 3 13.25 -4.43 -2.67
N GLY A 4 12.31 -4.37 -3.60
CA GLY A 4 11.78 -3.10 -4.08
C GLY A 4 10.59 -3.31 -5.00
N ARG A 5 9.96 -2.22 -5.37
CA ARG A 5 8.82 -2.19 -6.27
C ARG A 5 8.94 -1.00 -7.21
N MET A 6 8.26 -1.09 -8.33
CA MET A 6 8.20 0.02 -9.28
C MET A 6 7.21 1.07 -8.80
N ILE A 7 7.55 2.34 -9.08
CA ILE A 7 6.65 3.48 -8.88
C ILE A 7 6.40 4.06 -10.27
N SER A 8 5.11 4.17 -10.63
CA SER A 8 4.73 4.65 -11.95
C SER A 8 5.10 6.12 -12.15
N THR A 9 5.54 6.46 -13.37
CA THR A 9 5.75 7.85 -13.75
C THR A 9 4.45 8.65 -13.76
N GLU A 10 3.30 7.98 -13.86
CA GLU A 10 1.99 8.63 -13.83
C GLU A 10 1.75 9.43 -12.55
N ILE A 11 2.49 9.12 -11.49
CA ILE A 11 2.34 9.79 -10.20
C ILE A 11 2.55 11.30 -10.32
N ALA A 12 3.40 11.74 -11.25
CA ALA A 12 3.67 13.16 -11.44
C ALA A 12 2.49 13.92 -12.05
N GLU A 13 1.64 13.23 -12.81
CA GLU A 13 0.52 13.84 -13.54
C GLU A 13 -0.84 13.52 -12.96
N ASP A 14 -0.92 12.59 -12.01
CA ASP A 14 -2.19 12.19 -11.40
C ASP A 14 -2.69 13.31 -10.50
N GLU A 15 -3.83 13.92 -10.87
CA GLU A 15 -4.38 15.04 -10.13
C GLU A 15 -4.75 14.66 -8.71
N GLU A 16 -5.39 13.50 -8.53
CA GLU A 16 -5.85 13.06 -7.21
C GLU A 16 -4.67 12.80 -6.29
N PHE A 17 -3.59 12.20 -6.81
CA PHE A 17 -2.40 11.97 -6.02
C PHE A 17 -1.77 13.28 -5.59
N ASN A 18 -1.65 14.22 -6.51
CA ASN A 18 -0.98 15.50 -6.25
C ASN A 18 -1.83 16.47 -5.41
N GLU A 19 -3.12 16.19 -5.24
CA GLU A 19 -3.98 16.95 -4.33
C GLU A 19 -3.84 16.54 -2.87
N MET A 20 -3.28 15.34 -2.61
CA MET A 20 -3.04 14.93 -1.24
C MET A 20 -1.95 15.79 -0.62
N SER A 21 -1.93 15.85 0.73
CA SER A 21 -0.85 16.52 1.43
C SER A 21 0.51 15.92 1.06
N ILE A 22 1.56 16.69 1.20
CA ILE A 22 2.91 16.22 0.91
C ILE A 22 3.25 15.01 1.81
N ASP A 23 2.84 15.06 3.08
CA ASP A 23 3.06 13.93 4.00
C ASP A 23 2.40 12.65 3.48
N SER A 24 1.18 12.75 2.97
CA SER A 24 0.47 11.58 2.44
C SER A 24 1.10 11.05 1.17
N GLN A 25 1.53 11.94 0.27
CA GLN A 25 2.26 11.55 -0.94
C GLN A 25 3.57 10.86 -0.58
N PHE A 26 4.31 11.44 0.33
CA PHE A 26 5.59 10.92 0.78
C PHE A 26 5.46 9.52 1.38
N MET A 27 4.52 9.34 2.31
CA MET A 27 4.28 8.05 2.93
C MET A 27 3.77 7.00 1.95
N PHE A 28 2.96 7.42 0.99
CA PHE A 28 2.46 6.51 -0.05
C PHE A 28 3.63 5.89 -0.81
N ILE A 29 4.55 6.73 -1.26
CA ILE A 29 5.73 6.28 -2.01
C ILE A 29 6.60 5.36 -1.15
N ARG A 30 6.81 5.71 0.12
CA ARG A 30 7.61 4.87 1.03
C ARG A 30 6.97 3.52 1.29
N THR A 31 5.65 3.43 1.21
CA THR A 31 4.94 2.18 1.51
C THR A 31 5.00 1.19 0.36
N ILE A 32 5.04 1.66 -0.88
CA ILE A 32 5.01 0.79 -2.06
C ILE A 32 6.04 -0.34 -2.02
N PRO A 33 7.31 -0.10 -1.67
CA PRO A 33 8.30 -1.19 -1.65
C PRO A 33 8.00 -2.30 -0.64
N HIS A 34 7.14 -2.03 0.34
CA HIS A 34 6.82 -2.96 1.41
C HIS A 34 5.54 -3.76 1.17
N LEU A 35 4.84 -3.50 0.06
CA LEU A 35 3.62 -4.23 -0.28
C LEU A 35 3.96 -5.66 -0.67
N ASP A 36 3.05 -6.59 -0.33
CA ASP A 36 3.22 -7.96 -0.78
C ASP A 36 2.85 -8.08 -2.27
N ARG A 37 2.92 -9.29 -2.82
CA ARG A 37 2.69 -9.50 -4.26
C ARG A 37 1.27 -9.14 -4.71
N ASP A 38 0.32 -9.05 -3.78
CA ASP A 38 -1.07 -8.70 -4.06
C ASP A 38 -1.36 -7.22 -3.80
N GLY A 39 -0.36 -6.44 -3.36
CA GLY A 39 -0.55 -5.04 -3.02
C GLY A 39 -1.15 -4.82 -1.65
N LEU A 40 -0.94 -5.77 -0.73
CA LEU A 40 -1.51 -5.74 0.62
C LEU A 40 -0.43 -5.48 1.66
N ILE A 41 -0.83 -4.79 2.73
CA ILE A 41 0.04 -4.53 3.87
C ILE A 41 -0.83 -4.33 5.12
N ALA A 42 -0.26 -4.57 6.30
CA ALA A 42 -0.97 -4.36 7.56
C ALA A 42 -1.48 -2.92 7.66
N GLY A 43 -2.75 -2.76 8.05
CA GLY A 43 -3.42 -1.46 8.09
C GLY A 43 -3.47 -0.81 9.46
N ASN A 44 -2.86 -1.41 10.47
CA ASN A 44 -2.73 -0.77 11.78
C ASN A 44 -1.70 0.34 11.68
N PRO A 45 -2.03 1.59 12.06
CA PRO A 45 -1.11 2.72 11.89
C PRO A 45 0.24 2.52 12.59
N ILE A 46 0.25 1.90 13.76
CA ILE A 46 1.48 1.66 14.52
C ILE A 46 2.37 0.67 13.77
N LEU A 47 1.79 -0.43 13.30
CA LEU A 47 2.54 -1.45 12.56
C LEU A 47 3.04 -0.92 11.23
N LEU A 48 2.21 -0.14 10.56
CA LEU A 48 2.61 0.47 9.28
C LEU A 48 3.79 1.41 9.48
N HIS A 49 3.70 2.30 10.46
CA HIS A 49 4.80 3.23 10.78
C HIS A 49 6.10 2.48 11.08
N ALA A 50 6.01 1.43 11.89
CA ALA A 50 7.19 0.65 12.26
C ALA A 50 7.83 -0.03 11.06
N LYS A 51 7.05 -0.32 10.02
CA LYS A 51 7.56 -0.99 8.83
C LYS A 51 8.13 -0.04 7.79
N VAL A 52 7.46 1.07 7.54
CA VAL A 52 7.80 1.93 6.40
C VAL A 52 8.58 3.19 6.78
N ALA A 53 8.50 3.61 8.04
CA ALA A 53 9.15 4.84 8.48
C ALA A 53 9.62 4.77 9.94
N PRO A 54 10.32 3.70 10.34
CA PRO A 54 10.65 3.53 11.77
C PRO A 54 11.56 4.61 12.32
N LEU A 55 12.34 5.26 11.46
CA LEU A 55 13.26 6.32 11.88
C LEU A 55 12.65 7.71 11.83
N LEU A 56 11.43 7.84 11.32
CA LEU A 56 10.74 9.12 11.20
C LEU A 56 9.67 9.21 12.28
N GLN A 57 10.10 9.46 13.52
CA GLN A 57 9.23 9.44 14.69
C GLN A 57 8.11 10.47 14.62
N GLN A 58 8.32 11.59 13.92
CA GLN A 58 7.33 12.65 13.75
C GLN A 58 6.06 12.16 13.05
N TYR A 59 6.13 11.05 12.31
CA TYR A 59 4.96 10.51 11.63
C TYR A 59 4.17 9.51 12.47
N GLY A 60 4.67 9.13 13.65
CA GLY A 60 4.01 8.13 14.48
C GLY A 60 2.57 8.48 14.84
N THR A 61 2.26 9.76 15.05
CA THR A 61 0.91 10.22 15.37
C THR A 61 0.11 10.67 14.16
N LYS A 62 0.71 10.65 12.97
CA LYS A 62 0.09 11.15 11.75
C LYS A 62 -0.42 10.04 10.83
N MET A 63 -0.05 8.80 11.10
CA MET A 63 -0.32 7.70 10.17
C MET A 63 -1.81 7.47 9.92
N GLU A 64 -2.65 7.60 10.95
CA GLU A 64 -4.08 7.38 10.77
C GLU A 64 -4.68 8.40 9.80
N SER A 65 -4.34 9.68 9.94
CA SER A 65 -4.85 10.70 9.03
C SER A 65 -4.28 10.53 7.61
N ILE A 66 -3.04 10.08 7.50
CA ILE A 66 -2.42 9.81 6.20
C ILE A 66 -3.15 8.66 5.49
N ILE A 67 -3.41 7.58 6.20
CA ILE A 67 -4.16 6.44 5.66
C ILE A 67 -5.56 6.88 5.21
N ASN A 68 -6.24 7.68 6.02
CA ASN A 68 -7.56 8.18 5.68
C ASN A 68 -7.53 9.03 4.42
N GLU A 69 -6.49 9.81 4.21
CA GLU A 69 -6.36 10.60 3.00
C GLU A 69 -6.16 9.71 1.77
N TRP A 70 -5.37 8.64 1.89
CA TRP A 70 -5.22 7.66 0.81
C TRP A 70 -6.57 7.03 0.45
N ILE A 71 -7.37 6.68 1.45
CA ILE A 71 -8.68 6.07 1.25
C ILE A 71 -9.62 7.05 0.57
N ASN A 72 -9.67 8.29 1.06
CA ASN A 72 -10.57 9.31 0.52
C ASN A 72 -10.20 9.70 -0.91
N SER A 73 -8.94 9.59 -1.26
CA SER A 73 -8.47 9.86 -2.63
C SER A 73 -8.64 8.68 -3.57
N GLY A 74 -9.12 7.55 -3.08
CA GLY A 74 -9.44 6.40 -3.92
C GLY A 74 -8.27 5.46 -4.22
N PHE A 75 -7.11 5.65 -3.61
CA PHE A 75 -5.94 4.82 -3.90
C PHE A 75 -5.87 3.54 -3.09
N VAL A 76 -6.52 3.52 -1.93
CA VAL A 76 -6.37 2.44 -0.95
C VAL A 76 -7.75 2.06 -0.40
N ILE A 77 -7.95 0.76 -0.18
CA ILE A 77 -9.09 0.23 0.55
C ILE A 77 -8.58 -0.33 1.87
N ARG A 78 -9.29 -0.02 2.95
CA ARG A 78 -9.00 -0.58 4.27
C ARG A 78 -10.09 -1.57 4.65
N TYR A 79 -9.69 -2.76 5.08
CA TYR A 79 -10.64 -3.80 5.45
C TYR A 79 -10.04 -4.68 6.55
N SER A 80 -10.89 -5.52 7.16
CA SER A 80 -10.42 -6.53 8.11
C SER A 80 -10.48 -7.90 7.46
N ASP A 81 -9.41 -8.69 7.63
CA ASP A 81 -9.39 -10.08 7.16
C ASP A 81 -9.89 -11.06 8.22
N GLY A 82 -10.56 -10.55 9.27
CA GLY A 82 -11.04 -11.33 10.40
C GLY A 82 -10.10 -11.35 11.59
N LYS A 83 -8.86 -10.95 11.41
CA LYS A 83 -7.83 -10.90 12.47
C LYS A 83 -7.16 -9.56 12.57
N LYS A 84 -6.93 -8.90 11.45
CA LYS A 84 -6.15 -7.66 11.36
C LYS A 84 -6.78 -6.72 10.36
N ASP A 85 -6.51 -5.43 10.54
CA ASP A 85 -6.78 -4.46 9.50
C ASP A 85 -5.73 -4.60 8.40
N VAL A 86 -6.19 -4.48 7.16
CA VAL A 86 -5.34 -4.63 5.97
C VAL A 86 -5.61 -3.46 5.04
N LEU A 87 -4.57 -2.98 4.40
CA LEU A 87 -4.67 -1.99 3.33
C LEU A 87 -4.42 -2.66 1.99
N PHE A 88 -5.29 -2.39 1.03
CA PHE A 88 -5.12 -2.85 -0.35
C PHE A 88 -4.86 -1.64 -1.23
N PHE A 89 -3.69 -1.61 -1.86
CA PHE A 89 -3.29 -0.54 -2.79
C PHE A 89 -3.84 -0.92 -4.16
N LYS A 90 -4.90 -0.23 -4.56
CA LYS A 90 -5.58 -0.47 -5.83
C LYS A 90 -4.61 -0.21 -6.98
N ASN A 91 -4.77 -0.94 -8.06
CA ASN A 91 -3.93 -0.82 -9.25
C ASN A 91 -2.45 -1.19 -9.04
N PHE A 92 -2.12 -1.81 -7.90
CA PHE A 92 -0.74 -2.19 -7.61
C PHE A 92 -0.14 -3.05 -8.73
N SER A 93 -0.81 -4.15 -9.09
CA SER A 93 -0.28 -5.09 -10.08
C SER A 93 -0.12 -4.44 -11.45
N LYS A 94 -0.98 -3.47 -11.78
CA LYS A 94 -0.93 -2.75 -13.04
C LYS A 94 0.41 -2.02 -13.24
N HIS A 95 1.04 -1.60 -12.14
CA HIS A 95 2.27 -0.81 -12.18
C HIS A 95 3.53 -1.62 -11.90
N GLN A 96 3.42 -2.95 -11.71
CA GLN A 96 4.58 -3.79 -11.39
C GLN A 96 5.03 -4.60 -12.59
N ASN A 97 5.59 -3.90 -13.59
CA ASN A 97 6.10 -4.55 -14.79
C ASN A 97 7.30 -5.43 -14.45
N GLY A 98 7.31 -6.66 -14.96
CA GLY A 98 8.42 -7.58 -14.74
C GLY A 98 8.37 -8.33 -13.42
N MET A 99 7.34 -8.12 -12.61
CA MET A 99 7.18 -8.87 -11.37
C MET A 99 6.90 -10.35 -11.69
N ARG A 100 7.62 -11.23 -11.04
CA ARG A 100 7.41 -12.67 -11.16
C ARG A 100 6.51 -13.11 -10.01
N TYR A 101 5.22 -12.93 -10.17
CA TYR A 101 4.21 -13.18 -9.14
C TYR A 101 4.33 -14.59 -8.54
N ASP A 102 4.55 -15.60 -9.38
CA ASP A 102 4.67 -16.99 -8.95
C ASP A 102 5.90 -17.25 -8.09
N ARG A 103 6.91 -16.38 -8.14
CA ARG A 103 8.16 -16.55 -7.37
C ARG A 103 8.17 -15.72 -6.09
N GLU A 104 7.20 -14.85 -5.88
CA GLU A 104 7.14 -14.06 -4.67
C GLU A 104 6.39 -14.82 -3.57
N ALA A 105 6.67 -14.43 -2.33
CA ALA A 105 6.00 -15.03 -1.19
C ALA A 105 4.49 -14.83 -1.27
N VAL A 106 3.75 -15.86 -0.91
CA VAL A 106 2.29 -15.82 -0.85
C VAL A 106 1.88 -14.79 0.21
N SER A 107 0.83 -14.02 -0.09
CA SER A 107 0.30 -13.05 0.86
C SER A 107 -0.20 -13.75 2.13
N GLN A 108 0.01 -13.09 3.26
CA GLN A 108 -0.50 -13.55 4.56
C GLN A 108 -1.92 -13.07 4.82
N PHE A 109 -2.50 -12.30 3.91
CA PHE A 109 -3.81 -11.67 4.10
C PHE A 109 -4.82 -12.26 3.12
N SER A 110 -6.09 -12.31 3.55
CA SER A 110 -7.20 -12.63 2.66
C SER A 110 -7.44 -11.47 1.70
N PRO A 111 -7.96 -11.73 0.48
CA PRO A 111 -8.27 -10.64 -0.44
C PRO A 111 -9.34 -9.71 0.12
N PRO A 112 -9.38 -8.43 -0.34
CA PRO A 112 -10.44 -7.51 0.06
C PRO A 112 -11.83 -8.03 -0.36
N PRO A 113 -12.89 -7.60 0.34
CA PRO A 113 -14.25 -7.97 -0.06
C PRO A 113 -14.53 -7.62 -1.52
N GLY A 114 -15.11 -8.55 -2.26
CA GLY A 114 -15.41 -8.35 -3.67
C GLY A 114 -14.26 -8.61 -4.62
N TYR A 115 -13.10 -8.96 -4.11
CA TYR A 115 -11.93 -9.28 -4.91
C TYR A 115 -11.60 -10.76 -4.79
N VAL A 116 -11.11 -11.36 -5.86
CA VAL A 116 -10.63 -12.72 -5.85
C VAL A 116 -9.18 -12.74 -6.31
N ARG A 117 -8.40 -13.63 -5.70
CA ARG A 117 -6.99 -13.80 -6.06
C ARG A 117 -6.91 -14.72 -7.26
N THR A 118 -6.16 -14.29 -8.28
CA THR A 118 -5.90 -15.11 -9.46
C THR A 118 -4.46 -15.62 -9.40
N GLU A 119 -4.13 -16.56 -10.29
CA GLU A 119 -2.76 -17.11 -10.35
C GLU A 119 -1.72 -16.04 -10.71
N ASP A 120 -2.15 -15.02 -11.45
CA ASP A 120 -1.26 -13.97 -11.94
C ASP A 120 -1.33 -12.69 -11.10
N GLY A 121 -2.11 -12.71 -10.05
CA GLY A 121 -2.33 -11.52 -9.25
C GLY A 121 -3.51 -10.75 -9.73
#